data_b50a4cf2e076c1720673083e69ed8fce
#
_entry.id   b50a4cf2e076c1720673083e69ed8fce
#
_cell.length_a   1.000
_cell.length_b   1.000
_cell.length_c   1.000
_cell.angle_alpha   90.00
_cell.angle_beta   90.00
_cell.angle_gamma   90.00
#
_symmetry.space_group_name_H-M   'P 1'
#
loop_
_entity.id
_entity.type
_entity.pdbx_description
1 polymer ?
#
loop_
_entity_poly.entity_id
_entity_poly.type
_entity_poly.pdbx_seq_one_letter_code
_entity_poly.pdbx_strand_id
1 'polypeptide(L)'
;MNHTPNYSPKPEDFTPAHYDDDIHGIARPSRSYWQDAWRRLRANRRALVSLILIVGLLLFALIGPLLWQVDPSRQDIDQVSQAPGADRAASIVAPYEYWSGKSAPGFEGEGLRLAQEANSQAVRLLWDEVSSATSLRLYRNIFPIDEQLAFGLPIAEFASAGAGYYEDRLDLTPDTYYYSLVELDASGQSTGTFQSLAVEVKRVITIDEVRERQLVLDTTELNIGDEVLLALHPLGTDYLGRDILSRLMHGARVSLFIGFVAPMLYVLLGVAYGATAGFLGGKIDQVMMRFADFVVALPFLLFMILFQVVFGIGPGESGIIPLLVALIVLAWPATARLVRGQVLQIREEAYISASRLLGANSRYLVLRHMIPNTMGVILVTLTFAVPSAIFTEAFLSFIGMGVAPPTPSWGSMSNEGLATMLTHPHELIFPSVFISITVLAFNLLGDGLRDALDARMRDV
;
A
#
# COMPACT_ATOMS: atom_id res chain seq x y z
N MET A 1 2.05 72.93 10.49
CA MET A 1 3.26 73.78 10.38
C MET A 1 4.30 73.17 11.30
N ASN A 2 5.13 72.26 10.78
CA ASN A 2 6.21 71.65 11.56
C ASN A 2 7.49 72.45 11.25
N HIS A 3 7.98 73.14 12.26
CA HIS A 3 9.29 73.79 12.24
C HIS A 3 10.39 72.71 12.24
N THR A 4 11.00 72.40 11.11
CA THR A 4 12.31 71.74 11.08
C THR A 4 13.34 72.75 11.60
N PRO A 5 14.13 72.46 12.63
CA PRO A 5 15.19 73.35 13.07
C PRO A 5 16.21 73.49 11.93
N ASN A 6 16.53 74.73 11.56
CA ASN A 6 17.60 75.06 10.61
C ASN A 6 18.92 74.60 11.24
N TYR A 7 19.35 73.39 10.87
CA TYR A 7 20.66 72.90 11.22
C TYR A 7 21.69 73.47 10.24
N SER A 8 22.57 74.27 10.74
CA SER A 8 23.74 74.75 9.98
C SER A 8 24.89 73.78 10.24
N PRO A 9 25.39 73.10 9.20
CA PRO A 9 26.50 72.14 9.37
C PRO A 9 27.74 72.86 9.89
N LYS A 10 28.34 72.31 10.94
CA LYS A 10 29.59 72.79 11.54
C LYS A 10 30.77 72.04 10.87
N PRO A 11 32.00 72.64 10.85
CA PRO A 11 33.18 71.97 10.30
C PRO A 11 33.45 70.56 10.90
N GLU A 12 33.00 70.33 12.12
CA GLU A 12 33.11 69.04 12.84
C GLU A 12 32.21 67.95 12.24
N ASP A 13 31.16 68.32 11.52
CA ASP A 13 30.24 67.37 10.88
C ASP A 13 30.84 66.78 9.58
N PHE A 14 31.94 67.39 9.11
CA PHE A 14 32.67 66.95 7.94
C PHE A 14 33.97 66.20 8.27
N THR A 15 34.21 65.88 9.55
CA THR A 15 35.29 64.96 9.93
C THR A 15 34.92 63.54 9.49
N PRO A 16 35.87 62.78 8.87
CA PRO A 16 35.58 61.41 8.49
C PRO A 16 35.13 60.64 9.72
N ALA A 17 33.98 59.97 9.65
CA ALA A 17 33.52 59.08 10.72
C ALA A 17 34.63 58.06 10.98
N HIS A 18 35.10 57.96 12.22
CA HIS A 18 35.92 56.82 12.63
C HIS A 18 35.07 55.58 12.45
N TYR A 19 35.33 54.85 11.35
CA TYR A 19 34.83 53.49 11.22
C TYR A 19 35.57 52.67 12.27
N ASP A 20 34.91 52.24 13.32
CA ASP A 20 35.36 51.14 14.16
C ASP A 20 35.67 49.95 13.27
N ASP A 21 36.93 49.51 13.21
CA ASP A 21 37.34 48.32 12.46
C ASP A 21 36.62 47.02 12.90
N ASP A 22 35.85 47.07 13.96
CA ASP A 22 35.00 45.97 14.43
C ASP A 22 33.78 45.65 13.54
N ILE A 23 33.48 46.47 12.50
CA ILE A 23 32.41 46.17 11.55
C ILE A 23 32.84 45.06 10.55
N HIS A 24 34.10 44.66 10.51
CA HIS A 24 34.62 43.57 9.69
C HIS A 24 34.34 42.15 10.27
N GLY A 25 33.67 42.05 11.44
CA GLY A 25 33.42 40.81 12.16
C GLY A 25 32.27 39.95 11.65
N ILE A 26 31.47 40.32 10.65
CA ILE A 26 30.39 39.50 10.13
C ILE A 26 30.77 38.91 8.76
N ALA A 27 31.93 38.25 8.70
CA ALA A 27 32.21 37.36 7.60
C ALA A 27 31.47 36.00 7.85
N ARG A 28 30.16 35.98 7.68
CA ARG A 28 29.46 34.69 7.49
C ARG A 28 30.10 34.07 6.23
N PRO A 29 30.66 32.83 6.30
CA PRO A 29 31.23 32.18 5.14
C PRO A 29 30.19 32.18 4.02
N SER A 30 30.56 32.60 2.83
CA SER A 30 29.66 32.61 1.66
C SER A 30 29.23 31.18 1.38
N ARG A 31 27.99 30.89 1.59
CA ARG A 31 27.41 29.54 1.37
C ARG A 31 26.66 29.54 0.07
N SER A 32 26.75 28.41 -0.67
CA SER A 32 25.90 28.20 -1.81
C SER A 32 24.42 28.04 -1.36
N TYR A 33 23.49 28.44 -2.24
CA TYR A 33 22.05 28.27 -2.02
C TYR A 33 21.68 26.86 -1.51
N TRP A 34 22.28 25.83 -2.10
CA TRP A 34 22.03 24.42 -1.76
C TRP A 34 22.60 24.01 -0.38
N GLN A 35 23.73 24.58 0.00
CA GLN A 35 24.32 24.31 1.34
C GLN A 35 23.46 24.91 2.46
N ASP A 36 22.89 26.11 2.23
CA ASP A 36 22.00 26.74 3.19
C ASP A 36 20.66 25.99 3.29
N ALA A 37 20.05 25.65 2.14
CA ALA A 37 18.84 24.84 2.09
C ALA A 37 19.01 23.50 2.82
N TRP A 38 20.14 22.79 2.61
CA TRP A 38 20.44 21.54 3.30
C TRP A 38 20.59 21.68 4.81
N ARG A 39 21.22 22.76 5.26
CA ARG A 39 21.35 23.06 6.68
C ARG A 39 19.99 23.32 7.34
N ARG A 40 19.13 24.10 6.70
CA ARG A 40 17.76 24.38 7.18
C ARG A 40 16.91 23.12 7.21
N LEU A 41 17.00 22.29 6.17
CA LEU A 41 16.30 21.00 6.14
C LEU A 41 16.73 20.10 7.31
N ARG A 42 18.05 20.01 7.60
CA ARG A 42 18.56 19.24 8.74
C ARG A 42 18.15 19.83 10.11
N ALA A 43 17.94 21.12 10.21
CA ALA A 43 17.45 21.76 11.42
C ALA A 43 15.96 21.49 11.67
N ASN A 44 15.19 21.19 10.63
CA ASN A 44 13.77 20.82 10.73
C ASN A 44 13.65 19.33 11.10
N ARG A 45 13.38 19.05 12.39
CA ARG A 45 13.26 17.67 12.90
C ARG A 45 12.22 16.84 12.15
N ARG A 46 11.08 17.45 11.76
CA ARG A 46 10.00 16.75 11.05
C ARG A 46 10.46 16.29 9.67
N ALA A 47 11.12 17.19 8.93
CA ALA A 47 11.69 16.87 7.63
C ALA A 47 12.81 15.81 7.72
N LEU A 48 13.64 15.85 8.76
CA LEU A 48 14.69 14.85 8.97
C LEU A 48 14.11 13.46 9.27
N VAL A 49 13.12 13.37 10.16
CA VAL A 49 12.44 12.10 10.46
C VAL A 49 11.76 11.56 9.20
N SER A 50 11.10 12.40 8.42
CA SER A 50 10.46 12.00 7.16
C SER A 50 11.47 11.49 6.14
N LEU A 51 12.62 12.13 6.02
CA LEU A 51 13.71 11.67 5.15
C LEU A 51 14.23 10.29 5.58
N ILE A 52 14.42 10.07 6.89
CA ILE A 52 14.84 8.77 7.43
C ILE A 52 13.79 7.70 7.13
N LEU A 53 12.49 8.00 7.30
CA LEU A 53 11.40 7.09 6.98
C LEU A 53 11.38 6.73 5.47
N ILE A 54 11.54 7.71 4.59
CA ILE A 54 11.58 7.48 3.14
C ILE A 54 12.79 6.61 2.77
N VAL A 55 13.97 6.91 3.33
CA VAL A 55 15.16 6.07 3.12
C VAL A 55 14.92 4.66 3.65
N GLY A 56 14.30 4.52 4.82
CA GLY A 56 13.92 3.21 5.37
C GLY A 56 12.97 2.42 4.45
N LEU A 57 11.96 3.08 3.87
CA LEU A 57 11.04 2.47 2.90
C LEU A 57 11.75 2.05 1.60
N LEU A 58 12.69 2.87 1.12
CA LEU A 58 13.50 2.51 -0.05
C LEU A 58 14.42 1.32 0.25
N LEU A 59 15.05 1.28 1.43
CA LEU A 59 15.85 0.14 1.85
C LEU A 59 14.99 -1.12 2.02
N PHE A 60 13.79 -0.98 2.60
CA PHE A 60 12.82 -2.06 2.71
C PHE A 60 12.43 -2.63 1.34
N ALA A 61 12.19 -1.77 0.36
CA ALA A 61 11.85 -2.17 -1.01
C ALA A 61 13.02 -2.83 -1.75
N LEU A 62 14.26 -2.33 -1.57
CA LEU A 62 15.43 -2.78 -2.34
C LEU A 62 16.15 -3.94 -1.69
N ILE A 63 16.40 -3.85 -0.38
CA ILE A 63 17.18 -4.82 0.39
C ILE A 63 16.29 -5.90 1.00
N GLY A 64 15.06 -5.57 1.40
CA GLY A 64 14.13 -6.50 2.04
C GLY A 64 14.00 -7.83 1.30
N PRO A 65 13.69 -7.87 -0.02
CA PRO A 65 13.58 -9.11 -0.77
C PRO A 65 14.88 -9.91 -0.92
N LEU A 66 16.04 -9.30 -0.65
CA LEU A 66 17.32 -10.01 -0.61
C LEU A 66 17.52 -10.74 0.73
N LEU A 67 16.96 -10.19 1.81
CA LEU A 67 17.01 -10.76 3.15
C LEU A 67 15.90 -11.79 3.38
N TRP A 68 14.73 -11.56 2.80
CA TRP A 68 13.54 -12.41 2.89
C TRP A 68 13.19 -12.94 1.51
N GLN A 69 13.79 -14.08 1.13
CA GLN A 69 13.74 -14.66 -0.21
C GLN A 69 12.49 -15.54 -0.44
N VAL A 70 11.36 -15.15 0.13
CA VAL A 70 10.09 -15.83 -0.11
C VAL A 70 9.44 -15.26 -1.36
N ASP A 71 9.01 -16.11 -2.29
CA ASP A 71 8.31 -15.70 -3.51
C ASP A 71 6.95 -15.07 -3.13
N PRO A 72 6.68 -13.80 -3.52
CA PRO A 72 5.42 -13.11 -3.20
C PRO A 72 4.19 -13.72 -3.87
N SER A 73 4.37 -14.59 -4.87
CA SER A 73 3.29 -15.27 -5.60
C SER A 73 3.05 -16.70 -5.12
N ARG A 74 3.98 -17.27 -4.31
CA ARG A 74 3.85 -18.62 -3.78
C ARG A 74 2.66 -18.71 -2.85
N GLN A 75 1.74 -19.62 -3.13
CA GLN A 75 0.56 -19.91 -2.34
C GLN A 75 0.82 -21.09 -1.41
N ASP A 76 0.41 -20.97 -0.16
CA ASP A 76 0.42 -22.04 0.83
C ASP A 76 -1.02 -22.27 1.33
N ILE A 77 -1.68 -23.29 0.77
CA ILE A 77 -3.10 -23.57 1.04
C ILE A 77 -3.36 -23.97 2.48
N ASP A 78 -2.36 -24.49 3.20
CA ASP A 78 -2.52 -24.88 4.60
C ASP A 78 -2.29 -23.71 5.56
N GLN A 79 -1.87 -22.59 5.04
CA GLN A 79 -1.61 -21.35 5.78
C GLN A 79 -2.39 -20.17 5.21
N VAL A 80 -3.63 -20.38 4.77
CA VAL A 80 -4.52 -19.31 4.26
C VAL A 80 -4.92 -18.38 5.39
N SER A 81 -4.85 -17.07 5.15
CA SER A 81 -5.28 -16.00 6.08
C SER A 81 -4.72 -16.12 7.51
N GLN A 82 -3.51 -16.65 7.65
CA GLN A 82 -2.87 -16.80 8.95
C GLN A 82 -2.52 -15.45 9.57
N ALA A 83 -2.92 -15.29 10.83
CA ALA A 83 -2.56 -14.09 11.60
C ALA A 83 -1.05 -14.03 11.88
N PRO A 84 -0.49 -12.82 12.08
CA PRO A 84 0.89 -12.65 12.53
C PRO A 84 1.13 -13.38 13.85
N GLY A 85 2.22 -14.20 13.90
CA GLY A 85 2.56 -14.96 15.10
C GLY A 85 1.68 -16.17 15.39
N ALA A 86 0.82 -16.59 14.45
CA ALA A 86 0.03 -17.82 14.60
C ALA A 86 0.93 -19.04 14.77
N ASP A 87 0.39 -20.07 15.46
CA ASP A 87 1.08 -21.32 15.64
C ASP A 87 1.34 -22.00 14.29
N ARG A 88 2.56 -22.48 14.10
CA ARG A 88 3.03 -23.13 12.88
C ARG A 88 3.19 -24.64 13.04
N ALA A 89 2.92 -25.15 14.23
CA ALA A 89 2.99 -26.59 14.47
C ALA A 89 1.93 -27.33 13.63
N ALA A 90 2.35 -28.36 12.95
CA ALA A 90 1.47 -29.29 12.23
C ALA A 90 1.84 -30.72 12.62
N SER A 91 0.86 -31.53 12.96
CA SER A 91 1.08 -32.93 13.28
C SER A 91 1.08 -33.76 12.00
N ILE A 92 2.02 -34.70 11.89
CA ILE A 92 2.11 -35.59 10.72
C ILE A 92 1.01 -36.66 10.84
N VAL A 93 0.19 -36.76 9.78
CA VAL A 93 -0.88 -37.75 9.69
C VAL A 93 -0.74 -38.63 8.46
N ALA A 94 -1.45 -39.76 8.45
CA ALA A 94 -1.57 -40.58 7.25
C ALA A 94 -2.31 -39.79 6.12
N PRO A 95 -2.05 -40.12 4.86
CA PRO A 95 -2.85 -39.61 3.75
C PRO A 95 -4.33 -39.90 3.97
N TYR A 96 -5.17 -39.00 3.44
CA TYR A 96 -6.62 -39.15 3.58
C TYR A 96 -7.10 -40.48 3.03
N GLU A 97 -7.92 -41.17 3.86
CA GLU A 97 -8.63 -42.35 3.48
C GLU A 97 -10.15 -42.14 3.57
N TYR A 98 -10.88 -42.75 2.62
CA TYR A 98 -12.35 -42.70 2.61
C TYR A 98 -12.94 -43.25 3.92
N TRP A 99 -13.80 -42.45 4.54
CA TRP A 99 -14.44 -42.83 5.80
C TRP A 99 -15.83 -43.39 5.59
N SER A 100 -16.11 -44.53 6.20
CA SER A 100 -17.38 -45.29 6.09
C SER A 100 -18.36 -45.08 7.27
N GLY A 101 -18.18 -43.99 8.05
CA GLY A 101 -19.09 -43.71 9.21
C GLY A 101 -18.77 -44.51 10.47
N LYS A 102 -17.57 -45.08 10.61
CA LYS A 102 -17.16 -45.79 11.82
C LYS A 102 -16.45 -44.86 12.80
N SER A 103 -16.77 -45.05 14.12
CA SER A 103 -16.06 -44.35 15.19
C SER A 103 -14.70 -45.00 15.46
N ALA A 104 -13.70 -44.17 15.76
CA ALA A 104 -12.43 -44.63 16.29
C ALA A 104 -12.56 -45.02 17.78
N PRO A 105 -11.71 -45.92 18.29
CA PRO A 105 -11.70 -46.26 19.72
C PRO A 105 -11.51 -45.00 20.57
N GLY A 106 -12.35 -44.86 21.61
CA GLY A 106 -12.32 -43.71 22.53
C GLY A 106 -13.23 -42.53 22.11
N PHE A 107 -13.92 -42.61 20.98
CA PHE A 107 -14.89 -41.60 20.50
C PHE A 107 -16.33 -42.13 20.52
N GLU A 108 -16.64 -42.98 21.50
CA GLU A 108 -17.97 -43.53 21.72
C GLU A 108 -18.78 -42.57 22.60
N GLY A 109 -20.09 -42.44 22.34
CA GLY A 109 -20.97 -41.54 23.09
C GLY A 109 -22.37 -41.50 22.52
N GLU A 110 -23.23 -40.65 23.10
CA GLU A 110 -24.61 -40.41 22.63
C GLU A 110 -24.71 -39.00 21.99
N GLY A 111 -25.68 -38.84 21.10
CA GLY A 111 -25.95 -37.58 20.41
C GLY A 111 -24.91 -37.18 19.35
N LEU A 112 -24.83 -35.87 19.08
CA LEU A 112 -23.85 -35.32 18.13
C LEU A 112 -22.44 -35.38 18.74
N ARG A 113 -21.55 -36.13 18.09
CA ARG A 113 -20.20 -36.38 18.57
C ARG A 113 -19.17 -36.48 17.46
N LEU A 114 -17.89 -36.36 17.80
CA LEU A 114 -16.79 -36.69 16.90
C LEU A 114 -16.63 -38.20 16.74
N ALA A 115 -16.30 -38.65 15.54
CA ALA A 115 -15.93 -40.03 15.26
C ALA A 115 -14.44 -40.31 15.51
N GLN A 116 -13.61 -39.27 15.49
CA GLN A 116 -12.17 -39.27 15.73
C GLN A 116 -11.69 -37.88 16.05
N GLU A 117 -10.41 -37.70 16.37
CA GLU A 117 -9.81 -36.38 16.55
C GLU A 117 -9.95 -35.53 15.27
N ALA A 118 -10.50 -34.34 15.45
CA ALA A 118 -10.73 -33.40 14.33
C ALA A 118 -9.43 -32.75 13.89
N ASN A 119 -9.24 -32.64 12.55
CA ASN A 119 -8.06 -32.02 11.98
C ASN A 119 -8.38 -31.26 10.70
N SER A 120 -7.39 -30.56 10.14
CA SER A 120 -7.56 -29.74 8.95
C SER A 120 -7.84 -30.54 7.66
N GLN A 121 -7.71 -31.88 7.66
CA GLN A 121 -8.13 -32.73 6.54
C GLN A 121 -9.62 -33.05 6.59
N ALA A 122 -10.17 -33.33 7.81
CA ALA A 122 -11.57 -33.70 7.98
C ALA A 122 -12.05 -33.54 9.42
N VAL A 123 -13.30 -33.15 9.59
CA VAL A 123 -14.09 -33.30 10.82
C VAL A 123 -15.15 -34.35 10.57
N ARG A 124 -15.09 -35.46 11.32
CA ARG A 124 -15.97 -36.60 11.17
C ARG A 124 -16.98 -36.64 12.32
N LEU A 125 -18.25 -36.43 11.98
CA LEU A 125 -19.36 -36.32 12.92
C LEU A 125 -20.25 -37.55 12.86
N LEU A 126 -20.75 -37.97 14.02
CA LEU A 126 -21.75 -39.01 14.19
C LEU A 126 -22.90 -38.48 15.04
N TRP A 127 -24.10 -38.98 14.81
CA TRP A 127 -25.26 -38.73 15.67
C TRP A 127 -26.17 -39.93 15.69
N ASP A 128 -26.94 -40.04 16.78
CA ASP A 128 -27.92 -41.08 16.96
C ASP A 128 -29.27 -40.67 16.37
N GLU A 129 -30.22 -41.61 16.31
CA GLU A 129 -31.57 -41.35 15.84
C GLU A 129 -32.28 -40.32 16.72
N VAL A 130 -32.89 -39.33 16.10
CA VAL A 130 -33.66 -38.26 16.76
C VAL A 130 -35.16 -38.51 16.55
N SER A 131 -35.79 -39.14 17.52
CA SER A 131 -37.20 -39.58 17.40
C SER A 131 -38.22 -38.44 17.30
N SER A 132 -37.84 -37.20 17.68
CA SER A 132 -38.69 -35.99 17.70
C SER A 132 -38.72 -35.23 16.37
N ALA A 133 -37.82 -35.53 15.44
CA ALA A 133 -37.66 -34.82 14.19
C ALA A 133 -38.04 -35.64 12.97
N THR A 134 -38.38 -34.97 11.86
CA THR A 134 -38.63 -35.59 10.56
C THR A 134 -37.37 -35.57 9.68
N SER A 135 -36.61 -34.51 9.77
CA SER A 135 -35.34 -34.30 9.05
C SER A 135 -34.37 -33.48 9.89
N LEU A 136 -33.10 -33.43 9.48
CA LEU A 136 -32.03 -32.75 10.21
C LEU A 136 -31.26 -31.81 9.30
N ARG A 137 -30.79 -30.70 9.85
CA ARG A 137 -29.83 -29.80 9.21
C ARG A 137 -28.59 -29.64 10.06
N LEU A 138 -27.43 -29.70 9.42
CA LEU A 138 -26.14 -29.46 10.04
C LEU A 138 -25.61 -28.09 9.67
N TYR A 139 -25.22 -27.33 10.69
CA TYR A 139 -24.61 -26.02 10.56
C TYR A 139 -23.19 -26.04 11.13
N ARG A 140 -22.32 -25.23 10.58
CA ARG A 140 -20.97 -24.95 11.08
C ARG A 140 -20.80 -23.45 11.28
N ASN A 141 -20.38 -23.05 12.47
CA ASN A 141 -20.14 -21.66 12.84
C ASN A 141 -18.80 -21.54 13.56
N ILE A 142 -18.23 -20.34 13.54
CA ILE A 142 -16.99 -19.99 14.28
C ILE A 142 -17.30 -19.37 15.65
N PHE A 143 -18.57 -19.19 15.98
CA PHE A 143 -19.05 -18.71 17.28
C PHE A 143 -20.05 -19.69 17.87
N PRO A 144 -20.09 -19.82 19.22
CA PRO A 144 -21.13 -20.61 19.85
C PRO A 144 -22.50 -20.04 19.51
N ILE A 145 -23.42 -20.91 19.10
CA ILE A 145 -24.79 -20.52 18.80
C ILE A 145 -25.58 -20.45 20.12
N ASP A 146 -26.21 -19.31 20.34
CA ASP A 146 -27.18 -19.02 21.35
C ASP A 146 -28.59 -19.02 20.71
N GLU A 147 -29.66 -19.26 21.49
CA GLU A 147 -31.05 -19.30 21.03
C GLU A 147 -31.51 -18.05 20.26
N GLN A 148 -30.75 -16.93 20.39
CA GLN A 148 -31.03 -15.64 19.76
C GLN A 148 -30.24 -15.41 18.45
N LEU A 149 -29.29 -16.26 18.11
CA LEU A 149 -28.41 -16.11 16.94
C LEU A 149 -28.90 -17.00 15.78
N ALA A 150 -28.93 -16.45 14.59
CA ALA A 150 -29.28 -17.20 13.37
C ALA A 150 -28.17 -18.21 13.03
N PHE A 151 -28.55 -19.44 12.70
CA PHE A 151 -27.62 -20.52 12.33
C PHE A 151 -26.81 -20.24 11.04
N GLY A 152 -27.23 -19.28 10.22
CA GLY A 152 -26.62 -19.02 8.91
C GLY A 152 -27.09 -20.02 7.83
N LEU A 153 -26.16 -20.43 6.96
CA LEU A 153 -26.45 -21.43 5.92
C LEU A 153 -26.06 -22.82 6.40
N PRO A 154 -26.92 -23.85 6.15
CA PRO A 154 -26.57 -25.21 6.50
C PRO A 154 -25.46 -25.75 5.60
N ILE A 155 -24.55 -26.54 6.16
CA ILE A 155 -23.50 -27.25 5.40
C ILE A 155 -24.02 -28.58 4.84
N ALA A 156 -25.05 -29.17 5.46
CA ALA A 156 -25.70 -30.36 4.98
C ALA A 156 -27.16 -30.44 5.44
N GLU A 157 -28.00 -31.13 4.65
CA GLU A 157 -29.40 -31.46 4.98
C GLU A 157 -29.64 -32.97 4.85
N PHE A 158 -30.34 -33.54 5.81
CA PHE A 158 -30.64 -34.98 5.87
C PHE A 158 -32.15 -35.18 5.86
N ALA A 159 -32.64 -35.92 4.87
CA ALA A 159 -34.07 -36.18 4.68
C ALA A 159 -34.67 -37.16 5.74
N SER A 160 -33.87 -37.69 6.62
CA SER A 160 -34.28 -38.60 7.69
C SER A 160 -33.60 -38.20 9.02
N ALA A 161 -34.31 -38.26 10.09
CA ALA A 161 -33.82 -38.04 11.44
C ALA A 161 -33.18 -39.29 12.08
N GLY A 162 -32.95 -40.34 11.31
CA GLY A 162 -32.25 -41.56 11.77
C GLY A 162 -30.78 -41.28 12.12
N ALA A 163 -30.15 -42.25 12.79
CA ALA A 163 -28.72 -42.22 13.06
C ALA A 163 -27.94 -42.03 11.77
N GLY A 164 -26.92 -41.18 11.81
CA GLY A 164 -26.17 -40.81 10.61
C GLY A 164 -24.75 -40.36 10.89
N TYR A 165 -24.08 -40.01 9.81
CA TYR A 165 -22.74 -39.48 9.85
C TYR A 165 -22.52 -38.43 8.78
N TYR A 166 -21.56 -37.55 9.03
CA TYR A 166 -21.13 -36.53 8.08
C TYR A 166 -19.64 -36.28 8.20
N GLU A 167 -18.97 -36.15 7.07
CA GLU A 167 -17.57 -35.76 6.99
C GLU A 167 -17.47 -34.35 6.38
N ASP A 168 -17.07 -33.40 7.22
CA ASP A 168 -16.77 -32.04 6.76
C ASP A 168 -15.32 -31.96 6.30
N ARG A 169 -15.10 -31.51 5.07
CA ARG A 169 -13.81 -31.28 4.45
C ARG A 169 -13.72 -29.89 3.79
N LEU A 170 -14.69 -29.02 4.09
CA LEU A 170 -14.81 -27.74 3.47
C LEU A 170 -13.98 -26.72 4.24
N ASP A 171 -12.83 -26.35 3.69
CA ASP A 171 -12.00 -25.23 4.16
C ASP A 171 -11.83 -25.21 5.69
N LEU A 172 -11.22 -26.27 6.22
CA LEU A 172 -10.96 -26.45 7.64
C LEU A 172 -9.63 -25.83 8.02
N THR A 173 -9.67 -24.61 8.55
CA THR A 173 -8.51 -23.98 9.17
C THR A 173 -8.40 -24.35 10.65
N PRO A 174 -7.19 -24.31 11.25
CA PRO A 174 -7.03 -24.54 12.69
C PRO A 174 -7.77 -23.47 13.50
N ASP A 175 -8.93 -23.82 14.02
CA ASP A 175 -9.80 -22.96 14.82
C ASP A 175 -10.80 -23.83 15.60
N THR A 176 -11.60 -23.22 16.45
CA THR A 176 -12.73 -23.88 17.11
C THR A 176 -14.00 -23.66 16.32
N TYR A 177 -14.56 -24.75 15.78
CA TYR A 177 -15.84 -24.74 15.08
C TYR A 177 -16.96 -25.24 15.97
N TYR A 178 -18.13 -24.64 15.83
CA TYR A 178 -19.35 -25.03 16.51
C TYR A 178 -20.29 -25.69 15.51
N TYR A 179 -20.40 -27.04 15.60
CA TYR A 179 -21.33 -27.78 14.77
C TYR A 179 -22.66 -27.88 15.48
N SER A 180 -23.75 -27.53 14.80
CA SER A 180 -25.11 -27.60 15.37
C SER A 180 -26.00 -28.43 14.45
N LEU A 181 -26.55 -29.52 15.02
CA LEU A 181 -27.50 -30.39 14.37
C LEU A 181 -28.91 -29.96 14.80
N VAL A 182 -29.65 -29.36 13.89
CA VAL A 182 -30.96 -28.74 14.12
C VAL A 182 -32.05 -29.69 13.66
N GLU A 183 -33.07 -29.89 14.53
CA GLU A 183 -34.25 -30.71 14.28
C GLU A 183 -35.29 -29.93 13.44
N LEU A 184 -35.82 -30.57 12.41
CA LEU A 184 -36.86 -30.00 11.57
C LEU A 184 -38.16 -30.81 11.65
N ASP A 185 -39.28 -30.11 11.59
CA ASP A 185 -40.61 -30.70 11.50
C ASP A 185 -40.96 -31.16 10.05
N ALA A 186 -42.14 -31.68 9.85
CA ALA A 186 -42.63 -32.15 8.56
C ALA A 186 -42.79 -31.01 7.51
N SER A 187 -42.79 -29.76 7.96
CA SER A 187 -42.81 -28.56 7.07
C SER A 187 -41.42 -28.04 6.70
N GLY A 188 -40.37 -28.65 7.27
CA GLY A 188 -38.97 -28.22 7.07
C GLY A 188 -38.60 -27.00 7.91
N GLN A 189 -39.39 -26.63 8.91
CA GLN A 189 -39.09 -25.56 9.84
C GLN A 189 -38.42 -26.13 11.10
N SER A 190 -37.55 -25.30 11.70
CA SER A 190 -36.86 -25.69 12.95
C SER A 190 -37.87 -25.87 14.08
N THR A 191 -37.75 -26.99 14.81
CA THR A 191 -38.52 -27.25 16.03
C THR A 191 -38.08 -26.43 17.23
N GLY A 192 -36.94 -25.69 17.10
CA GLY A 192 -36.28 -24.99 18.19
C GLY A 192 -35.30 -25.85 18.98
N THR A 193 -35.28 -27.19 18.72
CA THR A 193 -34.35 -28.10 19.35
C THR A 193 -33.10 -28.31 18.50
N PHE A 194 -31.93 -28.28 19.11
CA PHE A 194 -30.66 -28.55 18.43
C PHE A 194 -29.62 -29.12 19.38
N GLN A 195 -28.68 -29.87 18.84
CA GLN A 195 -27.47 -30.33 19.56
C GLN A 195 -26.28 -29.56 19.04
N SER A 196 -25.43 -29.02 19.92
CA SER A 196 -24.22 -28.29 19.53
C SER A 196 -22.97 -28.97 20.09
N LEU A 197 -21.93 -29.01 19.26
CA LEU A 197 -20.63 -29.59 19.59
C LEU A 197 -19.53 -28.61 19.23
N ALA A 198 -18.70 -28.20 20.20
CA ALA A 198 -17.48 -27.42 19.95
C ALA A 198 -16.37 -28.40 19.53
N VAL A 199 -15.73 -28.11 18.41
CA VAL A 199 -14.70 -28.93 17.78
C VAL A 199 -13.47 -28.11 17.53
N GLU A 200 -12.38 -28.40 18.21
CA GLU A 200 -11.07 -27.81 17.95
C GLU A 200 -10.41 -28.57 16.81
N VAL A 201 -10.14 -27.87 15.70
CA VAL A 201 -9.49 -28.44 14.53
C VAL A 201 -7.98 -28.18 14.62
N LYS A 202 -7.20 -29.25 14.67
CA LYS A 202 -5.74 -29.19 14.69
C LYS A 202 -5.18 -29.20 13.28
N ARG A 203 -4.08 -28.46 13.08
CA ARG A 203 -3.36 -28.47 11.79
C ARG A 203 -2.62 -29.79 11.63
N VAL A 204 -2.80 -30.40 10.45
CA VAL A 204 -2.10 -31.64 10.10
C VAL A 204 -1.50 -31.53 8.70
N ILE A 205 -0.47 -32.32 8.45
CA ILE A 205 0.24 -32.42 7.18
C ILE A 205 0.65 -33.89 6.94
N THR A 206 0.73 -34.31 5.70
CA THR A 206 1.22 -35.65 5.36
C THR A 206 2.74 -35.69 5.22
N ILE A 207 3.34 -36.87 5.34
CA ILE A 207 4.79 -37.08 5.15
C ILE A 207 5.23 -36.61 3.75
N ASP A 208 4.41 -36.90 2.74
CA ASP A 208 4.72 -36.54 1.35
C ASP A 208 4.76 -35.03 1.17
N GLU A 209 3.80 -34.29 1.75
CA GLU A 209 3.76 -32.82 1.74
C GLU A 209 4.93 -32.20 2.52
N VAL A 210 5.34 -32.78 3.66
CA VAL A 210 6.53 -32.33 4.41
C VAL A 210 7.79 -32.40 3.57
N ARG A 211 7.96 -33.49 2.80
CA ARG A 211 9.10 -33.69 1.89
C ARG A 211 9.03 -32.79 0.68
N GLU A 212 7.88 -32.70 0.02
CA GLU A 212 7.68 -31.83 -1.15
C GLU A 212 7.97 -30.36 -0.82
N ARG A 213 7.58 -29.92 0.36
CA ARG A 213 7.80 -28.55 0.86
C ARG A 213 9.19 -28.32 1.45
N GLN A 214 10.01 -29.36 1.58
CA GLN A 214 11.36 -29.32 2.17
C GLN A 214 11.36 -28.73 3.58
N LEU A 215 10.34 -29.03 4.40
CA LEU A 215 10.22 -28.52 5.77
C LEU A 215 11.24 -29.13 6.73
N VAL A 216 11.76 -30.30 6.38
CA VAL A 216 12.82 -31.02 7.09
C VAL A 216 13.86 -31.53 6.10
N LEU A 217 15.03 -31.92 6.60
CA LEU A 217 16.08 -32.51 5.77
C LEU A 217 15.64 -33.90 5.28
N ASP A 218 15.99 -34.25 4.04
CA ASP A 218 15.61 -35.53 3.42
C ASP A 218 16.06 -36.77 4.20
N THR A 219 17.06 -36.62 5.05
CA THR A 219 17.61 -37.71 5.93
C THR A 219 16.84 -37.88 7.23
N THR A 220 15.86 -37.04 7.51
CA THR A 220 15.09 -37.12 8.78
C THR A 220 14.05 -38.24 8.67
N GLU A 221 14.07 -39.20 9.63
CA GLU A 221 12.98 -40.16 9.79
C GLU A 221 11.74 -39.44 10.32
N LEU A 222 10.62 -39.59 9.62
CA LEU A 222 9.32 -38.99 9.97
C LEU A 222 8.33 -40.09 10.31
N ASN A 223 7.64 -39.95 11.42
CA ASN A 223 6.60 -40.86 11.86
C ASN A 223 5.26 -40.14 11.95
N ILE A 224 4.16 -40.87 11.82
CA ILE A 224 2.82 -40.35 12.09
C ILE A 224 2.75 -39.98 13.57
N GLY A 225 2.28 -38.75 13.84
CA GLY A 225 2.22 -38.16 15.18
C GLY A 225 3.37 -37.25 15.52
N ASP A 226 4.44 -37.21 14.70
CA ASP A 226 5.50 -36.19 14.86
C ASP A 226 4.98 -34.80 14.55
N GLU A 227 5.55 -33.78 15.21
CA GLU A 227 5.25 -32.37 14.93
C GLU A 227 6.31 -31.75 14.04
N VAL A 228 5.87 -31.00 13.02
CA VAL A 228 6.73 -30.21 12.15
C VAL A 228 6.31 -28.75 12.16
N LEU A 229 7.27 -27.86 11.96
CA LEU A 229 7.00 -26.43 11.85
C LEU A 229 6.84 -26.04 10.39
N LEU A 230 5.69 -25.49 10.04
CA LEU A 230 5.43 -24.92 8.72
C LEU A 230 6.27 -23.66 8.47
N ALA A 231 6.27 -23.16 7.23
CA ALA A 231 6.99 -21.94 6.84
C ALA A 231 6.64 -20.76 7.75
N LEU A 232 7.65 -19.93 8.05
CA LEU A 232 7.45 -18.74 8.86
C LEU A 232 6.90 -17.60 7.99
N HIS A 233 5.79 -17.01 8.43
CA HIS A 233 5.19 -15.80 7.86
C HIS A 233 5.09 -14.71 8.94
N PRO A 234 6.10 -13.82 9.09
CA PRO A 234 6.17 -12.88 10.21
C PRO A 234 4.97 -11.93 10.31
N LEU A 235 4.40 -11.53 9.19
CA LEU A 235 3.20 -10.68 9.11
C LEU A 235 1.94 -11.46 8.73
N GLY A 236 2.00 -12.79 8.80
CA GLY A 236 0.93 -13.67 8.38
C GLY A 236 0.86 -13.86 6.87
N THR A 237 -0.24 -14.43 6.42
CA THR A 237 -0.53 -14.73 5.02
C THR A 237 -1.85 -14.09 4.60
N ASP A 238 -2.07 -13.97 3.31
CA ASP A 238 -3.32 -13.49 2.75
C ASP A 238 -4.31 -14.64 2.45
N TYR A 239 -5.46 -14.28 1.86
CA TYR A 239 -6.54 -15.21 1.50
C TYR A 239 -6.16 -16.31 0.48
N LEU A 240 -4.98 -16.24 -0.11
CA LEU A 240 -4.40 -17.29 -0.96
C LEU A 240 -3.20 -17.98 -0.30
N GLY A 241 -2.92 -17.71 0.97
CA GLY A 241 -1.76 -18.25 1.68
C GLY A 241 -0.42 -17.67 1.27
N ARG A 242 -0.40 -16.48 0.62
CA ARG A 242 0.84 -15.81 0.20
C ARG A 242 1.42 -14.98 1.34
N ASP A 243 2.75 -14.97 1.47
CA ASP A 243 3.46 -14.23 2.52
C ASP A 243 3.25 -12.71 2.42
N ILE A 244 2.61 -12.09 3.42
CA ILE A 244 2.31 -10.66 3.44
C ILE A 244 3.60 -9.83 3.48
N LEU A 245 4.64 -10.25 4.22
CA LEU A 245 5.88 -9.49 4.33
C LEU A 245 6.61 -9.43 2.98
N SER A 246 6.72 -10.56 2.28
CA SER A 246 7.30 -10.60 0.93
C SER A 246 6.51 -9.73 -0.04
N ARG A 247 5.19 -9.83 -0.01
CA ARG A 247 4.30 -9.03 -0.85
C ARG A 247 4.40 -7.53 -0.56
N LEU A 248 4.54 -7.12 0.70
CA LEU A 248 4.75 -5.71 1.09
C LEU A 248 6.07 -5.18 0.54
N MET A 249 7.15 -5.96 0.58
CA MET A 249 8.47 -5.58 0.05
C MET A 249 8.44 -5.44 -1.47
N HIS A 250 7.85 -6.40 -2.18
CA HIS A 250 7.73 -6.36 -3.63
C HIS A 250 6.72 -5.29 -4.08
N GLY A 251 5.61 -5.14 -3.36
CA GLY A 251 4.64 -4.08 -3.56
C GLY A 251 5.24 -2.68 -3.35
N ALA A 252 6.14 -2.54 -2.36
CA ALA A 252 6.89 -1.31 -2.17
C ALA A 252 7.70 -0.93 -3.41
N ARG A 253 8.36 -1.89 -4.08
CA ARG A 253 9.10 -1.62 -5.33
C ARG A 253 8.19 -1.03 -6.40
N VAL A 254 7.01 -1.62 -6.58
CA VAL A 254 6.06 -1.18 -7.61
C VAL A 254 5.45 0.18 -7.27
N SER A 255 4.90 0.34 -6.06
CA SER A 255 4.24 1.59 -5.66
C SER A 255 5.23 2.76 -5.59
N LEU A 256 6.47 2.54 -5.07
CA LEU A 256 7.50 3.57 -5.05
C LEU A 256 8.04 3.87 -6.46
N PHE A 257 8.22 2.86 -7.32
CA PHE A 257 8.64 3.07 -8.70
C PHE A 257 7.66 3.98 -9.45
N ILE A 258 6.37 3.68 -9.40
CA ILE A 258 5.34 4.52 -10.02
C ILE A 258 5.33 5.91 -9.37
N GLY A 259 5.37 5.95 -8.02
CA GLY A 259 5.35 7.18 -7.25
C GLY A 259 6.54 8.11 -7.48
N PHE A 260 7.68 7.62 -7.94
CA PHE A 260 8.84 8.44 -8.29
C PHE A 260 8.91 8.74 -9.79
N VAL A 261 8.76 7.71 -10.63
CA VAL A 261 9.00 7.84 -12.08
C VAL A 261 7.90 8.67 -12.74
N ALA A 262 6.63 8.47 -12.39
CA ALA A 262 5.54 9.24 -12.97
C ALA A 262 5.69 10.75 -12.67
N PRO A 263 5.85 11.21 -11.39
CA PRO A 263 6.08 12.61 -11.06
C PRO A 263 7.32 13.20 -11.74
N MET A 264 8.42 12.47 -11.75
CA MET A 264 9.63 12.94 -12.40
C MET A 264 9.39 13.27 -13.89
N LEU A 265 8.69 12.38 -14.60
CA LEU A 265 8.42 12.53 -16.02
C LEU A 265 7.36 13.60 -16.31
N TYR A 266 6.23 13.62 -15.59
CA TYR A 266 5.22 14.64 -15.87
C TYR A 266 5.61 16.04 -15.36
N VAL A 267 6.41 16.17 -14.29
CA VAL A 267 6.97 17.44 -13.85
C VAL A 267 7.97 17.94 -14.89
N LEU A 268 8.87 17.07 -15.39
CA LEU A 268 9.82 17.44 -16.46
C LEU A 268 9.10 17.91 -17.72
N LEU A 269 8.06 17.20 -18.15
CA LEU A 269 7.22 17.59 -19.28
C LEU A 269 6.54 18.94 -19.03
N GLY A 270 5.96 19.13 -17.83
CA GLY A 270 5.32 20.37 -17.42
C GLY A 270 6.29 21.55 -17.36
N VAL A 271 7.52 21.32 -16.86
CA VAL A 271 8.59 22.35 -16.87
C VAL A 271 8.96 22.76 -18.28
N ALA A 272 9.22 21.80 -19.16
CA ALA A 272 9.56 22.08 -20.56
C ALA A 272 8.45 22.85 -21.29
N TYR A 273 7.21 22.37 -21.11
CA TYR A 273 6.04 22.99 -21.73
C TYR A 273 5.75 24.39 -21.17
N GLY A 274 5.70 24.52 -19.85
CA GLY A 274 5.41 25.79 -19.16
C GLY A 274 6.48 26.83 -19.37
N ALA A 275 7.77 26.45 -19.36
CA ALA A 275 8.87 27.36 -19.65
C ALA A 275 8.83 27.87 -21.11
N THR A 276 8.51 26.99 -22.05
CA THR A 276 8.37 27.37 -23.46
C THR A 276 7.21 28.34 -23.67
N ALA A 277 6.04 28.04 -23.12
CA ALA A 277 4.84 28.86 -23.19
C ALA A 277 5.08 30.27 -22.58
N GLY A 278 5.61 30.30 -21.34
CA GLY A 278 5.89 31.55 -20.62
C GLY A 278 6.95 32.41 -21.29
N PHE A 279 7.99 31.79 -21.88
CA PHE A 279 9.05 32.51 -22.58
C PHE A 279 8.56 33.10 -23.91
N LEU A 280 7.88 32.33 -24.75
CA LEU A 280 7.39 32.78 -26.05
C LEU A 280 6.27 33.81 -25.90
N GLY A 281 5.32 33.58 -25.01
CA GLY A 281 4.20 34.48 -24.75
C GLY A 281 3.25 34.63 -25.96
N GLY A 282 2.36 35.63 -25.89
CA GLY A 282 1.46 35.99 -26.98
C GLY A 282 0.53 34.89 -27.43
N LYS A 283 0.32 34.73 -28.75
CA LYS A 283 -0.59 33.74 -29.33
C LYS A 283 -0.12 32.29 -29.11
N ILE A 284 1.20 32.05 -29.10
CA ILE A 284 1.77 30.70 -28.90
C ILE A 284 1.45 30.21 -27.47
N ASP A 285 1.68 31.03 -26.49
CA ASP A 285 1.33 30.77 -25.11
C ASP A 285 -0.17 30.46 -24.96
N GLN A 286 -1.03 31.26 -25.57
CA GLN A 286 -2.48 31.05 -25.54
C GLN A 286 -2.89 29.68 -26.12
N VAL A 287 -2.33 29.29 -27.27
CA VAL A 287 -2.62 28.01 -27.91
C VAL A 287 -2.12 26.86 -27.04
N MET A 288 -0.89 26.96 -26.52
CA MET A 288 -0.32 25.96 -25.64
C MET A 288 -1.18 25.79 -24.37
N MET A 289 -1.60 26.87 -23.72
CA MET A 289 -2.44 26.79 -22.54
C MET A 289 -3.84 26.22 -22.85
N ARG A 290 -4.43 26.52 -24.02
CA ARG A 290 -5.70 25.89 -24.44
C ARG A 290 -5.58 24.37 -24.62
N PHE A 291 -4.43 23.90 -25.12
CA PHE A 291 -4.19 22.46 -25.17
C PHE A 291 -4.05 21.86 -23.78
N ALA A 292 -3.34 22.53 -22.86
CA ALA A 292 -3.27 22.11 -21.47
C ALA A 292 -4.66 22.09 -20.78
N ASP A 293 -5.51 23.10 -21.08
CA ASP A 293 -6.90 23.16 -20.61
C ASP A 293 -7.73 21.96 -21.12
N PHE A 294 -7.56 21.59 -22.40
CA PHE A 294 -8.19 20.42 -22.98
C PHE A 294 -7.80 19.13 -22.26
N VAL A 295 -6.52 18.92 -21.96
CA VAL A 295 -6.04 17.75 -21.23
C VAL A 295 -6.65 17.67 -19.82
N VAL A 296 -6.73 18.79 -19.11
CA VAL A 296 -7.34 18.86 -17.75
C VAL A 296 -8.85 18.60 -17.79
N ALA A 297 -9.53 18.93 -18.90
CA ALA A 297 -10.97 18.69 -19.06
C ALA A 297 -11.32 17.21 -19.24
N LEU A 298 -10.34 16.33 -19.51
CA LEU A 298 -10.58 14.88 -19.63
C LEU A 298 -10.92 14.30 -18.26
N PRO A 299 -12.05 13.59 -18.12
CA PRO A 299 -12.40 12.91 -16.87
C PRO A 299 -11.34 11.84 -16.54
N PHE A 300 -10.59 12.03 -15.45
CA PHE A 300 -9.44 11.21 -15.10
C PHE A 300 -9.74 9.71 -15.13
N LEU A 301 -10.79 9.25 -14.42
CA LEU A 301 -11.13 7.81 -14.36
C LEU A 301 -11.56 7.25 -15.71
N LEU A 302 -12.34 7.99 -16.48
CA LEU A 302 -12.76 7.54 -17.81
C LEU A 302 -11.57 7.38 -18.75
N PHE A 303 -10.62 8.32 -18.69
CA PHE A 303 -9.39 8.23 -19.48
C PHE A 303 -8.55 7.03 -19.06
N MET A 304 -8.42 6.76 -17.73
CA MET A 304 -7.71 5.60 -17.21
C MET A 304 -8.33 4.28 -17.68
N ILE A 305 -9.66 4.16 -17.59
CA ILE A 305 -10.39 2.97 -18.07
C ILE A 305 -10.15 2.77 -19.57
N LEU A 306 -10.34 3.82 -20.36
CA LEU A 306 -10.12 3.76 -21.81
C LEU A 306 -8.68 3.35 -22.14
N PHE A 307 -7.71 3.90 -21.41
CA PHE A 307 -6.30 3.64 -21.63
C PHE A 307 -5.95 2.17 -21.34
N GLN A 308 -6.46 1.60 -20.24
CA GLN A 308 -6.30 0.18 -19.92
C GLN A 308 -6.95 -0.73 -20.98
N VAL A 309 -8.13 -0.39 -21.46
CA VAL A 309 -8.81 -1.15 -22.51
C VAL A 309 -8.04 -1.12 -23.83
N VAL A 310 -7.52 0.06 -24.21
CA VAL A 310 -6.78 0.25 -25.48
C VAL A 310 -5.43 -0.45 -25.46
N PHE A 311 -4.71 -0.37 -24.35
CA PHE A 311 -3.39 -1.00 -24.22
C PHE A 311 -3.45 -2.45 -23.79
N GLY A 312 -4.65 -2.98 -23.50
CA GLY A 312 -4.95 -4.36 -23.21
C GLY A 312 -3.98 -4.99 -22.22
N ILE A 313 -4.34 -5.08 -20.95
CA ILE A 313 -3.57 -5.87 -20.00
C ILE A 313 -3.84 -7.33 -20.30
N GLY A 314 -2.88 -8.00 -20.99
CA GLY A 314 -2.94 -9.43 -21.24
C GLY A 314 -2.76 -10.23 -19.96
N PRO A 315 -3.14 -11.52 -19.95
CA PRO A 315 -2.87 -12.41 -18.84
C PRO A 315 -1.36 -12.42 -18.49
N GLY A 316 -1.02 -12.07 -17.23
CA GLY A 316 0.36 -12.01 -16.75
C GLY A 316 1.06 -10.65 -16.95
N GLU A 317 0.42 -9.66 -17.56
CA GLU A 317 0.94 -8.30 -17.64
C GLU A 317 0.57 -7.49 -16.40
N SER A 318 1.55 -6.78 -15.83
CA SER A 318 1.37 -6.06 -14.56
C SER A 318 0.54 -4.78 -14.65
N GLY A 319 0.25 -4.25 -15.85
CA GLY A 319 -0.45 -2.97 -16.05
C GLY A 319 0.33 -1.73 -15.58
N ILE A 320 1.59 -1.86 -15.16
CA ILE A 320 2.41 -0.75 -14.65
C ILE A 320 2.66 0.31 -15.73
N ILE A 321 3.02 -0.12 -16.94
CA ILE A 321 3.37 0.79 -18.04
C ILE A 321 2.15 1.61 -18.50
N PRO A 322 0.97 1.01 -18.78
CA PRO A 322 -0.24 1.77 -19.09
C PRO A 322 -0.60 2.79 -18.01
N LEU A 323 -0.54 2.41 -16.74
CA LEU A 323 -0.79 3.29 -15.61
C LEU A 323 0.19 4.46 -15.57
N LEU A 324 1.48 4.20 -15.76
CA LEU A 324 2.55 5.20 -15.77
C LEU A 324 2.33 6.23 -16.88
N VAL A 325 2.08 5.77 -18.11
CA VAL A 325 1.84 6.64 -19.27
C VAL A 325 0.59 7.49 -19.09
N ALA A 326 -0.49 6.90 -18.57
CA ALA A 326 -1.72 7.64 -18.33
C ALA A 326 -1.54 8.75 -17.27
N LEU A 327 -0.81 8.47 -16.17
CA LEU A 327 -0.45 9.49 -15.18
C LEU A 327 0.36 10.62 -15.80
N ILE A 328 1.35 10.31 -16.64
CA ILE A 328 2.19 11.32 -17.30
C ILE A 328 1.34 12.18 -18.23
N VAL A 329 0.47 11.59 -19.03
CA VAL A 329 -0.35 12.32 -20.02
C VAL A 329 -1.34 13.27 -19.34
N LEU A 330 -1.86 12.93 -18.16
CA LEU A 330 -2.90 13.72 -17.50
C LEU A 330 -2.36 14.73 -16.47
N ALA A 331 -1.21 14.48 -15.82
CA ALA A 331 -0.77 15.27 -14.66
C ALA A 331 0.14 16.47 -14.99
N TRP A 332 0.81 16.49 -16.14
CA TRP A 332 1.76 17.55 -16.52
C TRP A 332 1.19 18.98 -16.60
N PRO A 333 -0.12 19.22 -16.94
CA PRO A 333 -0.62 20.59 -17.14
C PRO A 333 -0.58 21.46 -15.88
N ALA A 334 -0.75 20.86 -14.69
CA ALA A 334 -0.66 21.60 -13.43
C ALA A 334 0.72 22.20 -13.23
N THR A 335 1.78 21.42 -13.44
CA THR A 335 3.17 21.89 -13.40
C THR A 335 3.46 22.91 -14.50
N ALA A 336 2.94 22.69 -15.71
CA ALA A 336 3.13 23.62 -16.83
C ALA A 336 2.58 25.02 -16.51
N ARG A 337 1.38 25.12 -15.93
CA ARG A 337 0.78 26.39 -15.53
C ARG A 337 1.61 27.10 -14.45
N LEU A 338 2.09 26.35 -13.46
CA LEU A 338 2.90 26.88 -12.38
C LEU A 338 4.23 27.45 -12.89
N VAL A 339 4.95 26.67 -13.69
CA VAL A 339 6.25 27.07 -14.26
C VAL A 339 6.09 28.22 -15.24
N ARG A 340 5.04 28.21 -16.08
CA ARG A 340 4.70 29.34 -16.94
C ARG A 340 4.57 30.65 -16.16
N GLY A 341 3.83 30.62 -15.02
CA GLY A 341 3.68 31.81 -14.17
C GLY A 341 5.00 32.35 -13.66
N GLN A 342 5.91 31.49 -13.22
CA GLN A 342 7.25 31.87 -12.76
C GLN A 342 8.10 32.43 -13.90
N VAL A 343 8.08 31.79 -15.06
CA VAL A 343 8.86 32.23 -16.24
C VAL A 343 8.37 33.59 -16.75
N LEU A 344 7.07 33.86 -16.73
CA LEU A 344 6.53 35.18 -17.09
C LEU A 344 7.04 36.27 -16.15
N GLN A 345 7.15 36.01 -14.84
CA GLN A 345 7.72 36.99 -13.90
C GLN A 345 9.22 37.23 -14.17
N ILE A 346 9.99 36.13 -14.28
CA ILE A 346 11.44 36.22 -14.49
C ILE A 346 11.77 36.88 -15.83
N ARG A 347 10.95 36.70 -16.85
CA ARG A 347 11.16 37.28 -18.18
C ARG A 347 11.23 38.82 -18.17
N GLU A 348 10.54 39.47 -17.27
CA GLU A 348 10.47 40.92 -17.12
C GLU A 348 11.63 41.50 -16.28
N GLU A 349 12.48 40.64 -15.69
CA GLU A 349 13.63 41.07 -14.90
C GLU A 349 14.70 41.77 -15.72
N ALA A 350 15.32 42.81 -15.13
CA ALA A 350 16.30 43.65 -15.80
C ALA A 350 17.52 42.89 -16.34
N TYR A 351 18.00 41.88 -15.59
CA TYR A 351 19.15 41.06 -16.00
C TYR A 351 18.85 40.16 -17.22
N ILE A 352 17.61 39.74 -17.42
CA ILE A 352 17.17 39.00 -18.61
C ILE A 352 17.19 39.94 -19.84
N SER A 353 16.67 41.16 -19.66
CA SER A 353 16.69 42.17 -20.70
C SER A 353 18.14 42.56 -21.10
N ALA A 354 19.04 42.75 -20.12
CA ALA A 354 20.44 42.98 -20.35
C ALA A 354 21.14 41.84 -21.11
N SER A 355 20.88 40.56 -20.67
CA SER A 355 21.41 39.37 -21.34
C SER A 355 20.96 39.29 -22.81
N ARG A 356 19.70 39.67 -23.10
CA ARG A 356 19.14 39.69 -24.46
C ARG A 356 19.82 40.75 -25.34
N LEU A 357 20.09 41.92 -24.78
CA LEU A 357 20.82 43.00 -25.49
C LEU A 357 22.26 42.59 -25.81
N LEU A 358 22.87 41.75 -24.96
CA LEU A 358 24.20 41.17 -25.19
C LEU A 358 24.20 40.01 -26.19
N GLY A 359 23.06 39.69 -26.81
CA GLY A 359 22.96 38.67 -27.86
C GLY A 359 22.65 37.25 -27.37
N ALA A 360 22.22 37.08 -26.12
CA ALA A 360 21.83 35.75 -25.61
C ALA A 360 20.63 35.16 -26.38
N ASN A 361 20.77 33.93 -26.88
CA ASN A 361 19.69 33.24 -27.57
C ASN A 361 18.60 32.69 -26.60
N SER A 362 17.43 32.40 -27.14
CA SER A 362 16.26 31.94 -26.35
C SER A 362 16.56 30.71 -25.52
N ARG A 363 17.27 29.72 -26.08
CA ARG A 363 17.61 28.48 -25.35
C ARG A 363 18.53 28.77 -24.16
N TYR A 364 19.52 29.66 -24.34
CA TYR A 364 20.41 30.08 -23.27
C TYR A 364 19.64 30.76 -22.14
N LEU A 365 18.74 31.71 -22.46
CA LEU A 365 17.93 32.41 -21.47
C LEU A 365 17.05 31.46 -20.67
N VAL A 366 16.36 30.53 -21.33
CA VAL A 366 15.48 29.56 -20.66
C VAL A 366 16.29 28.60 -19.78
N LEU A 367 17.30 27.91 -20.35
CA LEU A 367 18.03 26.86 -19.65
C LEU A 367 19.02 27.38 -18.61
N ARG A 368 19.63 28.55 -18.81
CA ARG A 368 20.69 29.08 -17.94
C ARG A 368 20.20 30.09 -16.91
N HIS A 369 19.10 30.79 -17.21
CA HIS A 369 18.56 31.81 -16.32
C HIS A 369 17.18 31.49 -15.77
N MET A 370 16.19 31.09 -16.59
CA MET A 370 14.82 30.92 -16.12
C MET A 370 14.61 29.66 -15.33
N ILE A 371 14.93 28.49 -15.90
CA ILE A 371 14.74 27.20 -15.20
C ILE A 371 15.54 27.14 -13.89
N PRO A 372 16.83 27.52 -13.82
CA PRO A 372 17.55 27.51 -12.55
C PRO A 372 16.94 28.45 -11.48
N ASN A 373 16.40 29.58 -11.86
CA ASN A 373 15.74 30.49 -10.92
C ASN A 373 14.33 29.99 -10.47
N THR A 374 13.70 29.10 -11.23
CA THR A 374 12.44 28.43 -10.85
C THR A 374 12.68 27.10 -10.12
N MET A 375 13.93 26.66 -9.94
CA MET A 375 14.25 25.33 -9.42
C MET A 375 13.68 25.07 -8.04
N GLY A 376 13.64 26.07 -7.16
CA GLY A 376 13.03 25.94 -5.83
C GLY A 376 11.56 25.54 -5.92
N VAL A 377 10.80 26.22 -6.77
CA VAL A 377 9.38 25.91 -6.99
C VAL A 377 9.19 24.54 -7.66
N ILE A 378 10.05 24.19 -8.63
CA ILE A 378 10.00 22.90 -9.32
C ILE A 378 10.23 21.75 -8.33
N LEU A 379 11.24 21.86 -7.45
CA LEU A 379 11.56 20.81 -6.46
C LEU A 379 10.45 20.64 -5.43
N VAL A 380 9.90 21.74 -4.93
CA VAL A 380 8.74 21.68 -4.03
C VAL A 380 7.56 21.01 -4.73
N THR A 381 7.26 21.37 -5.99
CA THR A 381 6.20 20.73 -6.78
C THR A 381 6.46 19.24 -6.95
N LEU A 382 7.69 18.84 -7.28
CA LEU A 382 8.07 17.43 -7.42
C LEU A 382 7.86 16.65 -6.11
N THR A 383 8.23 17.25 -4.97
CA THR A 383 8.11 16.59 -3.67
C THR A 383 6.64 16.29 -3.30
N PHE A 384 5.72 17.22 -3.60
CA PHE A 384 4.28 16.98 -3.40
C PHE A 384 3.64 16.11 -4.50
N ALA A 385 4.24 16.05 -5.65
CA ALA A 385 3.79 15.20 -6.75
C ALA A 385 3.97 13.71 -6.46
N VAL A 386 5.03 13.33 -5.73
CA VAL A 386 5.31 11.94 -5.34
C VAL A 386 4.19 11.33 -4.49
N PRO A 387 3.81 11.90 -3.33
CA PRO A 387 2.72 11.33 -2.52
C PRO A 387 1.39 11.31 -3.27
N SER A 388 1.12 12.32 -4.11
CA SER A 388 -0.08 12.35 -4.96
C SER A 388 -0.10 11.19 -5.96
N ALA A 389 1.03 10.87 -6.59
CA ALA A 389 1.13 9.75 -7.53
C ALA A 389 1.00 8.39 -6.82
N ILE A 390 1.63 8.22 -5.64
CA ILE A 390 1.52 7.00 -4.82
C ILE A 390 0.06 6.79 -4.39
N PHE A 391 -0.59 7.85 -3.91
CA PHE A 391 -2.01 7.76 -3.54
C PHE A 391 -2.89 7.41 -4.74
N THR A 392 -2.63 8.02 -5.90
CA THR A 392 -3.40 7.75 -7.13
C THR A 392 -3.20 6.32 -7.61
N GLU A 393 -1.95 5.81 -7.60
CA GLU A 393 -1.66 4.40 -7.90
C GLU A 393 -2.40 3.48 -6.94
N ALA A 394 -2.28 3.73 -5.63
CA ALA A 394 -2.93 2.91 -4.62
C ALA A 394 -4.46 2.92 -4.76
N PHE A 395 -5.06 4.08 -5.03
CA PHE A 395 -6.49 4.22 -5.27
C PHE A 395 -6.94 3.46 -6.53
N LEU A 396 -6.23 3.61 -7.65
CA LEU A 396 -6.57 2.90 -8.89
C LEU A 396 -6.40 1.39 -8.72
N SER A 397 -5.33 0.94 -8.08
CA SER A 397 -5.12 -0.48 -7.78
C SER A 397 -6.17 -1.02 -6.81
N PHE A 398 -6.58 -0.23 -5.80
CA PHE A 398 -7.65 -0.57 -4.87
C PHE A 398 -9.01 -0.76 -5.55
N ILE A 399 -9.34 0.02 -6.57
CA ILE A 399 -10.59 -0.16 -7.35
C ILE A 399 -10.45 -1.17 -8.49
N GLY A 400 -9.32 -1.89 -8.58
CA GLY A 400 -9.06 -2.89 -9.62
C GLY A 400 -8.63 -2.33 -10.98
N MET A 401 -8.30 -1.03 -11.04
CA MET A 401 -7.90 -0.32 -12.26
C MET A 401 -6.40 0.05 -12.25
N GLY A 402 -5.61 -0.58 -11.43
CA GLY A 402 -4.17 -0.32 -11.29
C GLY A 402 -3.32 -1.52 -11.68
N VAL A 403 -2.40 -1.88 -10.79
CA VAL A 403 -1.48 -3.01 -10.98
C VAL A 403 -2.24 -4.33 -10.87
N ALA A 404 -2.09 -5.18 -11.91
CA ALA A 404 -2.79 -6.45 -12.01
C ALA A 404 -1.99 -7.61 -11.35
N PRO A 405 -2.69 -8.60 -10.74
CA PRO A 405 -2.04 -9.83 -10.28
C PRO A 405 -1.29 -10.54 -11.43
N PRO A 406 -0.18 -11.28 -11.14
CA PRO A 406 0.31 -11.66 -9.82
C PRO A 406 1.19 -10.61 -9.15
N THR A 407 1.51 -9.49 -9.82
CA THR A 407 2.40 -8.45 -9.29
C THR A 407 1.72 -7.73 -8.12
N PRO A 408 2.30 -7.74 -6.90
CA PRO A 408 1.72 -7.00 -5.79
C PRO A 408 2.01 -5.50 -5.92
N SER A 409 1.05 -4.68 -5.49
CA SER A 409 1.24 -3.28 -5.08
C SER A 409 0.54 -3.08 -3.75
N TRP A 410 0.87 -2.02 -3.01
CA TRP A 410 0.16 -1.76 -1.74
C TRP A 410 -1.33 -1.52 -1.95
N GLY A 411 -1.71 -0.90 -3.08
CA GLY A 411 -3.11 -0.67 -3.44
C GLY A 411 -3.85 -1.98 -3.77
N SER A 412 -3.26 -2.87 -4.58
CA SER A 412 -3.87 -4.16 -4.90
C SER A 412 -4.00 -5.07 -3.67
N MET A 413 -2.98 -5.07 -2.78
CA MET A 413 -3.06 -5.78 -1.49
C MET A 413 -4.19 -5.25 -0.61
N SER A 414 -4.40 -3.91 -0.57
CA SER A 414 -5.51 -3.32 0.18
C SER A 414 -6.88 -3.70 -0.39
N ASN A 415 -7.00 -3.82 -1.71
CA ASN A 415 -8.22 -4.32 -2.36
C ASN A 415 -8.52 -5.77 -1.97
N GLU A 416 -7.51 -6.63 -2.06
CA GLU A 416 -7.64 -8.04 -1.67
C GLU A 416 -8.03 -8.19 -0.20
N GLY A 417 -7.35 -7.49 0.71
CA GLY A 417 -7.62 -7.53 2.15
C GLY A 417 -8.95 -6.89 2.58
N LEU A 418 -9.64 -6.15 1.70
CA LEU A 418 -10.97 -5.62 1.99
C LEU A 418 -12.01 -6.74 2.13
N ALA A 419 -11.88 -7.80 1.33
CA ALA A 419 -12.82 -8.93 1.34
C ALA A 419 -12.76 -9.70 2.67
N THR A 420 -11.60 -9.75 3.32
CA THR A 420 -11.35 -10.50 4.56
C THR A 420 -11.25 -9.61 5.81
N MET A 421 -11.52 -8.31 5.68
CA MET A 421 -11.22 -7.30 6.71
C MET A 421 -11.92 -7.57 8.06
N LEU A 422 -13.11 -8.20 8.05
CA LEU A 422 -13.86 -8.48 9.28
C LEU A 422 -13.35 -9.72 10.03
N THR A 423 -12.75 -10.65 9.32
CA THR A 423 -12.22 -11.92 9.89
C THR A 423 -10.69 -11.88 10.04
N HIS A 424 -9.98 -11.30 9.05
CA HIS A 424 -8.52 -11.26 8.99
C HIS A 424 -8.02 -9.82 8.73
N PRO A 425 -8.20 -8.88 9.66
CA PRO A 425 -7.94 -7.45 9.45
C PRO A 425 -6.48 -7.13 9.12
N HIS A 426 -5.52 -8.00 9.47
CA HIS A 426 -4.10 -7.81 9.20
C HIS A 426 -3.78 -7.72 7.70
N GLU A 427 -4.55 -8.42 6.84
CA GLU A 427 -4.37 -8.39 5.38
C GLU A 427 -4.59 -6.98 4.78
N LEU A 428 -5.51 -6.21 5.36
CA LEU A 428 -5.79 -4.82 4.96
C LEU A 428 -4.94 -3.81 5.72
N ILE A 429 -4.72 -4.01 7.02
CA ILE A 429 -4.04 -3.03 7.88
C ILE A 429 -2.61 -2.80 7.43
N PHE A 430 -1.83 -3.84 7.16
CA PHE A 430 -0.42 -3.68 6.80
C PHE A 430 -0.22 -2.83 5.54
N PRO A 431 -0.81 -3.13 4.37
CA PRO A 431 -0.61 -2.30 3.20
C PRO A 431 -1.14 -0.88 3.38
N SER A 432 -2.26 -0.69 4.07
CA SER A 432 -2.83 0.63 4.34
C SER A 432 -1.93 1.50 5.22
N VAL A 433 -1.27 0.91 6.22
CA VAL A 433 -0.28 1.58 7.07
C VAL A 433 0.94 2.01 6.24
N PHE A 434 1.45 1.15 5.36
CA PHE A 434 2.58 1.48 4.48
C PHE A 434 2.24 2.63 3.52
N ILE A 435 1.06 2.63 2.91
CA ILE A 435 0.58 3.76 2.08
C ILE A 435 0.53 5.03 2.92
N SER A 436 -0.10 4.98 4.10
CA SER A 436 -0.31 6.15 4.97
C SER A 436 1.01 6.75 5.45
N ILE A 437 1.94 5.92 5.93
CA ILE A 437 3.27 6.36 6.37
C ILE A 437 4.04 6.99 5.19
N THR A 438 3.97 6.39 4.02
CA THR A 438 4.68 6.89 2.83
C THR A 438 4.15 8.25 2.41
N VAL A 439 2.83 8.39 2.26
CA VAL A 439 2.20 9.67 1.90
C VAL A 439 2.50 10.75 2.93
N LEU A 440 2.39 10.43 4.22
CA LEU A 440 2.71 11.36 5.30
C LEU A 440 4.18 11.78 5.28
N ALA A 441 5.11 10.84 5.12
CA ALA A 441 6.54 11.12 5.09
C ALA A 441 6.92 12.05 3.92
N PHE A 442 6.38 11.81 2.72
CA PHE A 442 6.63 12.69 1.57
C PHE A 442 6.01 14.08 1.73
N ASN A 443 4.81 14.20 2.29
CA ASN A 443 4.18 15.49 2.56
C ASN A 443 5.01 16.30 3.58
N LEU A 444 5.41 15.69 4.70
CA LEU A 444 6.24 16.37 5.70
C LEU A 444 7.63 16.75 5.17
N LEU A 445 8.23 15.91 4.31
CA LEU A 445 9.47 16.25 3.62
C LEU A 445 9.27 17.42 2.66
N GLY A 446 8.14 17.43 1.93
CA GLY A 446 7.77 18.50 1.01
C GLY A 446 7.62 19.86 1.69
N ASP A 447 6.91 19.88 2.84
CA ASP A 447 6.80 21.08 3.66
C ASP A 447 8.16 21.56 4.16
N GLY A 448 8.98 20.65 4.68
CA GLY A 448 10.33 20.98 5.14
C GLY A 448 11.25 21.47 4.01
N LEU A 449 11.12 20.94 2.81
CA LEU A 449 11.87 21.40 1.64
C LEU A 449 11.38 22.77 1.17
N ARG A 450 10.08 23.00 1.18
CA ARG A 450 9.48 24.31 0.88
C ARG A 450 10.03 25.39 1.83
N ASP A 451 10.01 25.14 3.15
CA ASP A 451 10.53 26.06 4.15
C ASP A 451 12.03 26.31 3.96
N ALA A 452 12.80 25.28 3.64
CA ALA A 452 14.24 25.37 3.42
C ALA A 452 14.62 26.16 2.15
N LEU A 453 13.77 26.12 1.12
CA LEU A 453 13.99 26.78 -0.18
C LEU A 453 13.36 28.18 -0.27
N ASP A 454 12.52 28.58 0.69
CA ASP A 454 11.89 29.91 0.69
C ASP A 454 12.94 31.00 0.94
N ALA A 455 13.11 31.87 -0.07
CA ALA A 455 14.06 32.98 -0.01
C ALA A 455 13.67 34.05 1.01
N ARG A 456 12.37 34.18 1.36
CA ARG A 456 11.87 35.19 2.31
C ARG A 456 12.29 34.90 3.75
N MET A 457 12.67 33.66 4.05
CA MET A 457 13.17 33.23 5.37
C MET A 457 14.68 33.50 5.56
N ARG A 458 15.32 34.22 4.65
CA ARG A 458 16.78 34.49 4.72
C ARG A 458 17.15 35.60 5.70
N ASP A 459 16.22 36.45 6.08
CA ASP A 459 16.47 37.67 6.85
C ASP A 459 16.10 37.57 8.34
N VAL A 460 15.92 36.34 8.88
CA VAL A 460 15.64 36.10 10.30
C VAL A 460 16.79 35.34 10.97
#